data_8ed8d2144a2337f7c0d504dcf794440b
#
_entry.id   8ed8d2144a2337f7c0d504dcf794440b
#
_cell.length_a   1.000
_cell.length_b   1.000
_cell.length_c   1.000
_cell.angle_alpha   90.00
_cell.angle_beta   90.00
_cell.angle_gamma   90.00
#
_symmetry.space_group_name_H-M   'P 1'
#
loop_
_entity.id
_entity.type
_entity.pdbx_description
1 polymer ?
#
loop_
_entity_poly.entity_id
_entity_poly.type
_entity_poly.pdbx_seq_one_letter_code
_entity_poly.pdbx_strand_id
1 'polypeptide(L)'
;MAYLAQGAIKVEVNLGTDGSPDWTNVPGVTVANGLGFSENRIDVTDFDTAPGTQESISGARPNVPLTFTMHDEPTDEAQIAIHEACDDNEPIGFRLLRGAKAQEFKSVPTVSLTAPVNGVVTYSVSATPDAKPTRTTVTP
;
A
#
# COMPACT_ATOMS: atom_id res chain seq x y z
N MET A 1 -16.17 11.97 18.23
CA MET A 1 -15.41 11.16 17.27
C MET A 1 -14.47 12.07 16.50
N ALA A 2 -13.22 11.65 16.37
CA ALA A 2 -12.21 12.43 15.66
C ALA A 2 -11.90 11.79 14.31
N TYR A 3 -11.95 12.57 13.25
CA TYR A 3 -11.54 12.15 11.91
C TYR A 3 -10.16 12.69 11.60
N LEU A 4 -9.36 11.93 10.84
CA LEU A 4 -8.07 12.41 10.40
C LEU A 4 -8.22 13.47 9.32
N ALA A 5 -7.51 14.58 9.49
CA ALA A 5 -7.50 15.68 8.55
C ALA A 5 -6.45 15.48 7.45
N GLN A 6 -6.54 16.30 6.44
CA GLN A 6 -5.51 16.41 5.41
C GLN A 6 -4.13 16.64 6.04
N GLY A 7 -3.13 15.93 5.58
CA GLY A 7 -1.77 16.01 6.12
C GLY A 7 -1.45 15.00 7.22
N ALA A 8 -2.49 14.33 7.76
CA ALA A 8 -2.29 13.27 8.75
C ALA A 8 -1.92 11.92 8.12
N ILE A 9 -2.09 11.79 6.80
CA ILE A 9 -1.77 10.59 6.04
C ILE A 9 -0.46 10.81 5.29
N LYS A 10 0.50 9.91 5.47
CA LYS A 10 1.80 9.96 4.79
C LYS A 10 2.20 8.58 4.30
N VAL A 11 2.87 8.55 3.16
CA VAL A 11 3.49 7.34 2.63
C VAL A 11 5.00 7.50 2.79
N GLU A 12 5.65 6.49 3.37
CA GLU A 12 7.08 6.48 3.57
C GLU A 12 7.70 5.22 2.96
N VAL A 13 8.95 5.32 2.56
CA VAL A 13 9.73 4.19 2.08
C VAL A 13 10.99 4.03 2.93
N ASN A 14 11.46 2.78 3.05
CA ASN A 14 12.68 2.48 3.78
C ASN A 14 13.88 2.60 2.82
N LEU A 15 14.71 3.61 3.02
CA LEU A 15 15.95 3.81 2.26
C LEU A 15 17.15 3.10 2.90
N GLY A 16 16.97 2.53 4.10
CA GLY A 16 18.00 1.80 4.82
C GLY A 16 17.89 0.30 4.63
N THR A 17 18.39 -0.46 5.59
CA THR A 17 18.29 -1.92 5.62
C THR A 17 17.22 -2.37 6.61
N ASP A 18 16.89 -3.66 6.59
CA ASP A 18 15.91 -4.24 7.52
C ASP A 18 16.34 -4.09 8.98
N GLY A 19 17.62 -4.21 9.26
CA GLY A 19 18.16 -4.06 10.61
C GLY A 19 18.35 -2.61 11.04
N SER A 20 18.33 -1.66 10.10
CA SER A 20 18.51 -0.24 10.35
C SER A 20 17.65 0.55 9.36
N PRO A 21 16.31 0.59 9.55
CA PRO A 21 15.43 1.25 8.61
C PRO A 21 15.59 2.77 8.65
N ASP A 22 15.49 3.37 7.46
CA ASP A 22 15.49 4.83 7.28
C ASP A 22 14.19 5.20 6.55
N TRP A 23 13.15 5.46 7.33
CA TRP A 23 11.83 5.80 6.80
C TRP A 23 11.80 7.24 6.31
N THR A 24 11.69 7.41 5.00
CA THR A 24 11.70 8.70 4.34
C THR A 24 10.35 8.97 3.69
N ASN A 25 9.78 10.14 3.94
CA ASN A 25 8.50 10.54 3.37
C ASN A 25 8.59 10.65 1.84
N VAL A 26 7.56 10.14 1.15
CA VAL A 26 7.40 10.31 -0.30
C VAL A 26 6.66 11.63 -0.52
N PRO A 27 7.28 12.63 -1.15
CA PRO A 27 6.62 13.91 -1.38
C PRO A 27 5.62 13.83 -2.53
N GLY A 28 4.68 14.77 -2.56
CA GLY A 28 3.76 14.95 -3.67
C GLY A 28 2.63 13.93 -3.75
N VAL A 29 2.43 13.11 -2.72
CA VAL A 29 1.33 12.13 -2.70
C VAL A 29 0.00 12.88 -2.56
N THR A 30 -0.90 12.65 -3.51
CA THR A 30 -2.21 13.31 -3.53
C THR A 30 -3.34 12.40 -3.05
N VAL A 31 -3.24 11.11 -3.32
CA VAL A 31 -4.25 10.12 -2.92
C VAL A 31 -3.53 8.84 -2.53
N ALA A 32 -3.96 8.22 -1.44
CA ALA A 32 -3.48 6.90 -1.04
C ALA A 32 -4.66 6.04 -0.59
N ASN A 33 -4.75 4.81 -1.08
CA ASN A 33 -5.80 3.88 -0.68
C ASN A 33 -5.30 2.44 -0.75
N GLY A 34 -6.06 1.52 -0.13
CA GLY A 34 -5.74 0.11 -0.08
C GLY A 34 -5.36 -0.37 1.31
N LEU A 35 -4.50 -1.38 1.36
CA LEU A 35 -4.01 -2.05 2.58
C LEU A 35 -5.14 -2.66 3.42
N GLY A 36 -5.85 -3.58 2.81
CA GLY A 36 -6.85 -4.38 3.50
C GLY A 36 -6.74 -5.82 3.05
N PHE A 37 -7.83 -6.54 3.24
CA PHE A 37 -7.97 -7.90 2.75
C PHE A 37 -9.26 -7.99 1.95
N SER A 38 -9.21 -8.63 0.78
CA SER A 38 -10.44 -9.00 0.10
C SER A 38 -10.99 -10.28 0.69
N GLU A 39 -12.30 -10.44 0.56
CA GLU A 39 -12.96 -11.64 1.06
C GLU A 39 -12.86 -12.76 0.02
N ASN A 40 -12.54 -13.96 0.48
CA ASN A 40 -12.60 -15.16 -0.33
C ASN A 40 -13.47 -16.18 0.39
N ARG A 41 -14.65 -16.47 -0.18
CA ARG A 41 -15.62 -17.43 0.39
C ARG A 41 -15.61 -18.71 -0.44
N ILE A 42 -15.61 -19.82 0.27
CA ILE A 42 -15.66 -21.16 -0.34
C ILE A 42 -17.05 -21.71 -0.12
N ASP A 43 -17.73 -22.09 -1.22
CA ASP A 43 -19.05 -22.70 -1.16
C ASP A 43 -18.92 -24.14 -0.66
N VAL A 44 -19.55 -24.44 0.47
CA VAL A 44 -19.59 -25.77 1.07
C VAL A 44 -21.02 -26.32 1.15
N THR A 45 -21.93 -25.74 0.36
CA THR A 45 -23.33 -26.19 0.29
C THR A 45 -23.38 -27.66 -0.17
N ASP A 46 -24.14 -28.49 0.52
CA ASP A 46 -24.32 -29.88 0.21
C ASP A 46 -25.79 -30.31 0.40
N PHE A 47 -26.08 -31.62 0.29
CA PHE A 47 -27.44 -32.14 0.44
C PHE A 47 -28.01 -31.98 1.85
N ASP A 48 -27.17 -31.80 2.85
CA ASP A 48 -27.61 -31.61 4.24
C ASP A 48 -27.90 -30.14 4.54
N THR A 49 -27.53 -29.22 3.63
CA THR A 49 -27.84 -27.81 3.74
C THR A 49 -29.33 -27.56 3.59
N ALA A 50 -29.92 -26.69 4.41
CA ALA A 50 -31.34 -26.39 4.33
C ALA A 50 -31.73 -25.90 2.93
N PRO A 51 -32.88 -26.38 2.37
CA PRO A 51 -33.32 -25.95 1.04
C PRO A 51 -33.45 -24.43 0.93
N GLY A 52 -32.94 -23.88 -0.17
CA GLY A 52 -32.99 -22.45 -0.44
C GLY A 52 -31.89 -21.64 0.23
N THR A 53 -30.95 -22.29 0.93
CA THR A 53 -29.79 -21.61 1.56
C THR A 53 -28.50 -22.08 0.91
N GLN A 54 -27.50 -21.23 1.00
CA GLN A 54 -26.13 -21.53 0.56
C GLN A 54 -25.22 -21.41 1.78
N GLU A 55 -24.39 -22.41 1.98
CA GLU A 55 -23.38 -22.39 3.02
C GLU A 55 -22.01 -22.05 2.44
N SER A 56 -21.27 -21.17 3.11
CA SER A 56 -19.92 -20.83 2.70
C SER A 56 -19.02 -20.60 3.89
N ILE A 57 -17.74 -20.85 3.72
CA ILE A 57 -16.71 -20.58 4.74
C ILE A 57 -15.72 -19.58 4.20
N SER A 58 -15.04 -18.87 5.11
CA SER A 58 -13.98 -17.93 4.74
C SER A 58 -12.73 -18.71 4.34
N GLY A 59 -12.22 -18.45 3.15
CA GLY A 59 -10.96 -19.01 2.67
C GLY A 59 -9.78 -18.09 2.96
N ALA A 60 -8.64 -18.34 2.32
CA ALA A 60 -7.49 -17.48 2.41
C ALA A 60 -7.86 -16.08 1.88
N ARG A 61 -7.44 -15.02 2.59
CA ARG A 61 -7.78 -13.64 2.26
C ARG A 61 -6.60 -12.97 1.57
N PRO A 62 -6.69 -12.64 0.27
CA PRO A 62 -5.60 -11.95 -0.42
C PRO A 62 -5.42 -10.53 0.12
N ASN A 63 -4.18 -10.06 0.14
CA ASN A 63 -3.86 -8.69 0.50
C ASN A 63 -4.32 -7.74 -0.62
N VAL A 64 -4.92 -6.61 -0.21
CA VAL A 64 -5.24 -5.53 -1.13
C VAL A 64 -4.01 -4.63 -1.24
N PRO A 65 -3.55 -4.27 -2.45
CA PRO A 65 -2.36 -3.45 -2.60
C PRO A 65 -2.56 -2.03 -2.09
N LEU A 66 -1.48 -1.42 -1.61
CA LEU A 66 -1.44 0.02 -1.40
C LEU A 66 -1.28 0.68 -2.76
N THR A 67 -2.21 1.56 -3.12
CA THR A 67 -2.11 2.37 -4.34
C THR A 67 -2.05 3.84 -3.96
N PHE A 68 -1.14 4.56 -4.57
CA PHE A 68 -1.06 6.00 -4.36
C PHE A 68 -0.62 6.71 -5.62
N THR A 69 -1.00 7.98 -5.73
CA THR A 69 -0.61 8.86 -6.83
C THR A 69 0.31 9.94 -6.27
N MET A 70 1.43 10.18 -6.94
CA MET A 70 2.38 11.19 -6.54
C MET A 70 2.75 12.09 -7.70
N HIS A 71 3.01 13.36 -7.42
CA HIS A 71 3.59 14.28 -8.41
C HIS A 71 5.05 13.93 -8.64
N ASP A 72 5.50 14.06 -9.89
CA ASP A 72 6.89 13.75 -10.24
C ASP A 72 7.86 14.75 -9.63
N GLU A 73 8.77 14.26 -8.81
CA GLU A 73 9.87 15.03 -8.25
C GLU A 73 11.20 14.30 -8.55
N PRO A 74 11.82 14.57 -9.71
CA PRO A 74 12.94 13.75 -10.21
C PRO A 74 14.17 13.72 -9.32
N THR A 75 14.33 14.69 -8.42
CA THR A 75 15.50 14.78 -7.54
C THR A 75 15.25 14.20 -6.14
N ASP A 76 14.03 13.74 -5.86
CA ASP A 76 13.71 13.23 -4.53
C ASP A 76 14.20 11.78 -4.35
N GLU A 77 14.90 11.53 -3.24
CA GLU A 77 15.49 10.22 -2.94
C GLU A 77 14.44 9.11 -2.79
N ALA A 78 13.31 9.42 -2.15
CA ALA A 78 12.26 8.43 -1.92
C ALA A 78 11.62 7.99 -3.23
N GLN A 79 11.33 8.93 -4.13
CA GLN A 79 10.77 8.62 -5.44
C GLN A 79 11.77 7.84 -6.31
N ILE A 80 13.05 8.24 -6.28
CA ILE A 80 14.11 7.53 -6.99
C ILE A 80 14.19 6.08 -6.52
N ALA A 81 14.13 5.84 -5.21
CA ALA A 81 14.17 4.49 -4.66
C ALA A 81 12.99 3.63 -5.11
N ILE A 82 11.79 4.21 -5.22
CA ILE A 82 10.61 3.50 -5.72
C ILE A 82 10.81 3.10 -7.19
N HIS A 83 11.30 4.02 -8.01
CA HIS A 83 11.56 3.74 -9.43
C HIS A 83 12.64 2.66 -9.62
N GLU A 84 13.70 2.71 -8.84
CA GLU A 84 14.77 1.71 -8.89
C GLU A 84 14.27 0.33 -8.46
N ALA A 85 13.47 0.27 -7.40
CA ALA A 85 12.89 -1.00 -6.95
C ALA A 85 11.98 -1.62 -8.00
N CYS A 86 11.21 -0.79 -8.72
CA CYS A 86 10.37 -1.25 -9.82
C CYS A 86 11.23 -1.79 -10.98
N ASP A 87 12.25 -1.06 -11.38
CA ASP A 87 13.10 -1.43 -12.52
C ASP A 87 13.93 -2.68 -12.23
N ASP A 88 14.43 -2.82 -11.02
CA ASP A 88 15.28 -3.94 -10.59
C ASP A 88 14.47 -5.14 -10.11
N ASN A 89 13.15 -5.01 -10.02
CA ASN A 89 12.24 -6.05 -9.51
C ASN A 89 12.65 -6.52 -8.10
N GLU A 90 13.01 -5.58 -7.24
CA GLU A 90 13.42 -5.86 -5.87
C GLU A 90 12.44 -5.27 -4.85
N PRO A 91 12.20 -5.97 -3.73
CA PRO A 91 11.29 -5.44 -2.72
C PRO A 91 11.91 -4.28 -1.96
N ILE A 92 11.05 -3.31 -1.64
CA ILE A 92 11.40 -2.16 -0.80
C ILE A 92 10.34 -2.04 0.30
N GLY A 93 10.74 -1.57 1.47
CA GLY A 93 9.82 -1.36 2.58
C GLY A 93 8.96 -0.14 2.37
N PHE A 94 7.66 -0.29 2.59
CA PHE A 94 6.68 0.80 2.57
C PHE A 94 6.04 0.95 3.94
N ARG A 95 5.72 2.16 4.31
CA ARG A 95 5.00 2.45 5.54
C ARG A 95 3.92 3.49 5.27
N LEU A 96 2.67 3.16 5.60
CA LEU A 96 1.57 4.09 5.53
C LEU A 96 1.30 4.62 6.94
N LEU A 97 1.44 5.93 7.12
CA LEU A 97 1.14 6.60 8.38
C LEU A 97 -0.27 7.17 8.36
N ARG A 98 -0.98 6.96 9.47
CA ARG A 98 -2.29 7.57 9.72
C ARG A 98 -2.20 8.20 11.12
N GLY A 99 -1.75 9.46 11.18
CA GLY A 99 -1.44 10.08 12.45
C GLY A 99 -0.29 9.34 13.14
N ALA A 100 -0.52 8.79 14.34
CA ALA A 100 0.48 8.02 15.08
C ALA A 100 0.48 6.52 14.74
N LYS A 101 -0.48 6.05 13.96
CA LYS A 101 -0.58 4.62 13.59
C LYS A 101 0.08 4.39 12.26
N ALA A 102 0.82 3.30 12.14
CA ALA A 102 1.54 2.94 10.93
C ALA A 102 1.26 1.50 10.52
N GLN A 103 1.30 1.25 9.21
CA GLN A 103 1.26 -0.10 8.65
C GLN A 103 2.51 -0.24 7.78
N GLU A 104 3.33 -1.25 8.07
CA GLU A 104 4.61 -1.49 7.42
C GLU A 104 4.57 -2.81 6.67
N PHE A 105 5.12 -2.83 5.46
CA PHE A 105 5.20 -4.04 4.64
C PHE A 105 6.32 -3.90 3.62
N LYS A 106 6.69 -5.01 3.00
CA LYS A 106 7.61 -5.03 1.86
C LYS A 106 6.87 -5.40 0.60
N SER A 107 7.27 -4.82 -0.51
CA SER A 107 6.68 -5.09 -1.81
C SER A 107 7.60 -4.64 -2.93
N VAL A 108 7.47 -5.29 -4.09
CA VAL A 108 8.03 -4.77 -5.35
C VAL A 108 6.98 -3.84 -5.94
N PRO A 109 7.25 -2.54 -6.06
CA PRO A 109 6.25 -1.59 -6.56
C PRO A 109 6.09 -1.69 -8.07
N THR A 110 4.89 -1.37 -8.55
CA THR A 110 4.58 -1.18 -9.96
C THR A 110 4.26 0.30 -10.17
N VAL A 111 4.92 0.92 -11.14
CA VAL A 111 4.82 2.37 -11.38
C VAL A 111 4.30 2.63 -12.78
N SER A 112 3.30 3.50 -12.90
CA SER A 112 2.74 3.96 -14.18
C SER A 112 2.81 5.47 -14.28
N LEU A 113 3.19 6.00 -15.44
CA LEU A 113 3.29 7.43 -15.70
C LEU A 113 1.99 7.97 -16.30
N THR A 114 1.56 9.13 -15.84
CA THR A 114 0.54 9.94 -16.49
C THR A 114 1.11 11.34 -16.73
N ALA A 115 1.21 11.72 -18.00
CA ALA A 115 1.81 13.00 -18.40
C ALA A 115 0.87 13.73 -19.38
N PRO A 116 -0.15 14.46 -18.86
CA PRO A 116 -1.06 15.20 -19.72
C PRO A 116 -0.37 16.41 -20.35
N VAL A 117 -0.86 16.83 -21.52
CA VAL A 117 -0.27 17.96 -22.27
C VAL A 117 -0.33 19.25 -21.44
N ASN A 118 -1.43 19.49 -20.75
CA ASN A 118 -1.65 20.69 -19.94
C ASN A 118 -1.87 20.34 -18.47
N GLY A 119 -0.91 19.69 -17.85
CA GLY A 119 -1.05 19.31 -16.46
C GLY A 119 0.26 18.88 -15.84
N VAL A 120 0.18 18.43 -14.62
CA VAL A 120 1.33 17.97 -13.85
C VAL A 120 1.61 16.51 -14.15
N VAL A 121 2.89 16.15 -14.30
CA VAL A 121 3.30 14.77 -14.46
C VAL A 121 3.09 14.05 -13.12
N THR A 122 2.39 12.92 -13.17
CA THR A 122 2.13 12.12 -11.98
C THR A 122 2.49 10.67 -12.22
N TYR A 123 2.77 9.95 -11.13
CA TYR A 123 2.97 8.51 -11.16
C TYR A 123 1.93 7.85 -10.29
N SER A 124 1.38 6.75 -10.79
CA SER A 124 0.50 5.86 -10.02
C SER A 124 1.33 4.66 -9.57
N VAL A 125 1.43 4.46 -8.28
CA VAL A 125 2.24 3.38 -7.69
C VAL A 125 1.30 2.37 -7.04
N SER A 126 1.54 1.09 -7.33
CA SER A 126 0.81 -0.02 -6.71
C SER A 126 1.81 -0.94 -6.04
N ALA A 127 1.63 -1.20 -4.76
CA ALA A 127 2.50 -2.05 -3.96
C ALA A 127 1.67 -3.09 -3.22
N THR A 128 1.74 -4.34 -3.67
CA THR A 128 1.03 -5.46 -3.03
C THR A 128 1.90 -6.02 -1.91
N PRO A 129 1.42 -6.03 -0.66
CA PRO A 129 2.22 -6.58 0.45
C PRO A 129 2.58 -8.05 0.23
N ASP A 130 3.82 -8.42 0.49
CA ASP A 130 4.30 -9.80 0.39
C ASP A 130 3.70 -10.67 1.50
N ALA A 131 3.37 -10.04 2.63
CA ALA A 131 2.78 -10.69 3.78
C ALA A 131 1.81 -9.72 4.46
N LYS A 132 1.10 -10.15 5.50
CA LYS A 132 0.21 -9.27 6.26
C LYS A 132 0.99 -8.05 6.76
N PRO A 133 0.53 -6.82 6.49
CA PRO A 133 1.20 -5.62 6.99
C PRO A 133 1.29 -5.58 8.51
N THR A 134 2.43 -5.17 9.03
CA THR A 134 2.64 -5.01 10.46
C THR A 134 2.10 -3.66 10.91
N ARG A 135 1.27 -3.66 11.95
CA ARG A 135 0.74 -2.42 12.52
C ARG A 135 1.60 -1.98 13.68
N THR A 136 2.01 -0.72 13.65
CA THR A 136 2.84 -0.13 14.71
C THR A 136 2.30 1.23 15.12
N THR A 137 2.80 1.76 16.25
CA THR A 137 2.52 3.13 16.67
C THR A 137 3.83 3.90 16.59
N VAL A 138 3.79 5.05 15.92
CA VAL A 138 4.96 5.90 15.73
C VAL A 138 4.85 7.08 16.69
N THR A 139 5.94 7.34 17.41
CA THR A 139 6.05 8.51 18.28
C THR A 139 6.45 9.72 17.41
N PRO A 140 5.68 10.82 17.44
CA PRO A 140 6.01 11.99 16.64
C PRO A 140 7.26 12.68 17.14
#